data_0c53729be4cb0e8209d37fc0f42e6875
#
_entry.id   0c53729be4cb0e8209d37fc0f42e6875
#
_cell.length_a   1.000
_cell.length_b   1.000
_cell.length_c   1.000
_cell.angle_alpha   90.00
_cell.angle_beta   90.00
_cell.angle_gamma   90.00
#
_symmetry.space_group_name_H-M   'P 1'
#
loop_
_entity.id
_entity.type
_entity.pdbx_description
1 polymer ?
#
loop_
_entity_poly.entity_id
_entity_poly.type
_entity_poly.pdbx_seq_one_letter_code
_entity_poly.pdbx_strand_id
1 'polypeptide(L)'
;TEKLQYSLPPKPPAGAFDVRFKGDTRICGEECEIEITNSGTESELIFDIKDDYEWELVNESEAVFSCSGAQVIELYNGINRFILKKTDTPSIPEALTLYPAYPNPFNPVTTITYSLVEESYINLFVYDMTGRMMKHMVSGQVEPGIHHIQWDGTNIKGGKVSSGIYLCKVNDGSTVNFIKLILMK
;
A
#
# COMPACT_ATOMS: atom_id res chain seq x y z
N THR A 1 2.07 23.40 -19.61
CA THR A 1 0.74 22.79 -19.90
C THR A 1 0.49 21.57 -18.99
N GLU A 2 1.52 20.86 -18.56
CA GLU A 2 1.39 19.66 -17.71
C GLU A 2 1.00 19.97 -16.25
N LYS A 3 1.45 21.07 -15.69
CA LYS A 3 1.15 21.42 -14.28
C LYS A 3 -0.35 21.62 -13.98
N LEU A 4 -1.14 22.07 -14.95
CA LEU A 4 -2.59 22.29 -14.76
C LEU A 4 -3.41 21.00 -14.70
N GLN A 5 -2.92 19.90 -15.29
CA GLN A 5 -3.58 18.60 -15.24
C GLN A 5 -3.61 17.99 -13.83
N TYR A 6 -2.69 18.42 -12.96
CA TYR A 6 -2.49 17.90 -11.62
C TYR A 6 -2.82 18.90 -10.51
N SER A 7 -3.40 20.05 -10.87
CA SER A 7 -3.86 21.02 -9.89
C SER A 7 -5.12 20.51 -9.17
N LEU A 8 -5.19 20.80 -7.87
CA LEU A 8 -6.38 20.54 -7.07
C LEU A 8 -7.43 21.63 -7.29
N PRO A 9 -8.72 21.34 -7.06
CA PRO A 9 -9.74 22.38 -7.00
C PRO A 9 -9.41 23.42 -5.90
N PRO A 10 -10.05 24.60 -5.92
CA PRO A 10 -9.89 25.60 -4.86
C PRO A 10 -10.07 24.99 -3.47
N LYS A 11 -9.37 25.56 -2.46
CA LYS A 11 -9.51 25.11 -1.06
C LYS A 11 -10.97 25.15 -0.64
N PRO A 12 -11.48 24.09 0.02
CA PRO A 12 -12.82 24.11 0.56
C PRO A 12 -12.97 25.18 1.66
N PRO A 13 -14.20 25.51 2.07
CA PRO A 13 -14.45 26.44 3.18
C PRO A 13 -13.76 25.97 4.46
N ALA A 14 -13.44 26.92 5.35
CA ALA A 14 -12.87 26.62 6.66
C ALA A 14 -13.73 25.61 7.43
N GLY A 15 -13.10 24.59 7.99
CA GLY A 15 -13.77 23.52 8.73
C GLY A 15 -14.13 22.27 7.89
N ALA A 16 -13.82 22.24 6.60
CA ALA A 16 -13.94 21.02 5.80
C ALA A 16 -12.61 20.22 5.82
N PHE A 17 -12.73 18.92 5.71
CA PHE A 17 -11.54 18.04 5.54
C PHE A 17 -10.90 18.30 4.18
N ASP A 18 -9.58 18.49 4.17
CA ASP A 18 -8.81 18.73 2.95
C ASP A 18 -7.39 18.19 3.08
N VAL A 19 -6.90 17.56 2.02
CA VAL A 19 -5.51 17.06 1.93
C VAL A 19 -4.90 17.53 0.63
N ARG A 20 -3.77 18.22 0.70
CA ARG A 20 -3.07 18.70 -0.48
C ARG A 20 -1.58 18.81 -0.30
N PHE A 21 -0.85 18.65 -1.39
CA PHE A 21 0.55 19.05 -1.43
C PHE A 21 0.68 20.56 -1.59
N LYS A 22 1.72 21.13 -1.04
CA LYS A 22 2.03 22.56 -1.18
C LYS A 22 2.08 22.97 -2.66
N GLY A 23 1.39 24.07 -2.97
CA GLY A 23 1.22 24.54 -4.35
C GLY A 23 0.00 23.95 -5.06
N ASP A 24 -0.92 23.35 -4.31
CA ASP A 24 -2.21 22.83 -4.80
C ASP A 24 -2.04 21.78 -5.91
N THR A 25 -1.00 20.94 -5.81
CA THR A 25 -0.72 19.85 -6.75
C THR A 25 -1.17 18.49 -6.22
N ARG A 26 -1.30 17.52 -7.13
CA ARG A 26 -1.57 16.11 -6.83
C ARG A 26 -0.32 15.23 -6.96
N ILE A 27 0.82 15.85 -7.27
CA ILE A 27 2.07 15.15 -7.49
C ILE A 27 3.09 15.63 -6.47
N CYS A 28 3.79 14.66 -5.90
CA CYS A 28 4.97 14.85 -5.09
C CYS A 28 6.21 14.38 -5.87
N GLY A 29 7.32 15.12 -5.76
CA GLY A 29 8.62 14.69 -6.23
C GLY A 29 9.38 13.91 -5.15
N GLU A 30 10.67 14.17 -5.00
CA GLU A 30 11.53 13.55 -3.98
C GLU A 30 11.27 14.10 -2.58
N GLU A 31 10.76 15.30 -2.49
CA GLU A 31 10.36 15.95 -1.24
C GLU A 31 9.13 16.82 -1.49
N CYS A 32 8.14 16.75 -0.59
CA CYS A 32 6.96 17.61 -0.67
C CYS A 32 6.36 17.88 0.70
N GLU A 33 5.76 19.05 0.83
CA GLU A 33 4.98 19.45 2.01
C GLU A 33 3.51 19.08 1.80
N ILE A 34 2.93 18.37 2.77
CA ILE A 34 1.53 17.96 2.80
C ILE A 34 0.83 18.79 3.87
N GLU A 35 -0.23 19.49 3.50
CA GLU A 35 -1.12 20.17 4.43
C GLU A 35 -2.44 19.41 4.54
N ILE A 36 -2.80 19.02 5.75
CA ILE A 36 -4.04 18.30 6.05
C ILE A 36 -4.87 19.17 7.01
N THR A 37 -6.05 19.57 6.57
CA THR A 37 -7.02 20.25 7.42
C THR A 37 -8.03 19.23 7.93
N ASN A 38 -8.14 19.08 9.26
CA ASN A 38 -9.07 18.18 9.90
C ASN A 38 -10.11 18.98 10.71
N SER A 39 -11.40 18.67 10.54
CA SER A 39 -12.54 19.41 11.08
C SER A 39 -13.10 18.89 12.40
N GLY A 40 -12.30 18.26 13.26
CA GLY A 40 -12.68 18.07 14.65
C GLY A 40 -13.18 16.69 15.06
N THR A 41 -12.98 15.67 14.27
CA THR A 41 -13.07 14.26 14.68
C THR A 41 -11.68 13.63 14.66
N GLU A 42 -11.43 12.65 15.50
CA GLU A 42 -10.27 11.78 15.37
C GLU A 42 -10.26 11.23 13.95
N SER A 43 -9.19 11.44 13.23
CA SER A 43 -9.02 10.99 11.85
C SER A 43 -7.65 10.33 11.73
N GLU A 44 -7.57 9.34 10.89
CA GLU A 44 -6.34 8.61 10.61
C GLU A 44 -5.87 8.96 9.19
N LEU A 45 -4.58 9.23 9.04
CA LEU A 45 -3.93 9.29 7.74
C LEU A 45 -3.36 7.91 7.42
N ILE A 46 -3.94 7.28 6.41
CA ILE A 46 -3.44 6.02 5.87
C ILE A 46 -2.70 6.34 4.57
N PHE A 47 -1.46 5.96 4.47
CA PHE A 47 -0.71 6.07 3.23
C PHE A 47 -0.10 4.73 2.84
N ASP A 48 -0.04 4.49 1.53
CA ASP A 48 0.52 3.30 0.92
C ASP A 48 1.49 3.74 -0.17
N ILE A 49 2.77 3.77 0.16
CA ILE A 49 3.82 4.17 -0.77
C ILE A 49 4.29 2.93 -1.53
N LYS A 50 4.14 2.99 -2.86
CA LYS A 50 4.51 1.89 -3.79
C LYS A 50 5.82 2.20 -4.52
N ASP A 51 6.82 2.58 -3.77
CA ASP A 51 8.16 2.86 -4.27
C ASP A 51 9.16 1.87 -3.64
N ASP A 52 10.22 1.55 -4.34
CA ASP A 52 11.31 0.68 -3.86
C ASP A 52 12.28 1.42 -2.93
N TYR A 53 11.93 2.63 -2.51
CA TYR A 53 12.72 3.46 -1.60
C TYR A 53 11.98 3.67 -0.28
N GLU A 54 12.76 3.92 0.75
CA GLU A 54 12.21 4.40 2.01
C GLU A 54 11.76 5.85 1.86
N TRP A 55 10.67 6.17 2.52
CA TRP A 55 10.16 7.52 2.64
C TRP A 55 10.02 7.87 4.11
N GLU A 56 10.27 9.10 4.42
CA GLU A 56 10.08 9.67 5.76
C GLU A 56 8.98 10.71 5.72
N LEU A 57 8.07 10.62 6.68
CA LEU A 57 7.08 11.65 6.94
C LEU A 57 7.48 12.36 8.23
N VAL A 58 7.79 13.64 8.13
CA VAL A 58 8.24 14.48 9.25
C VAL A 58 7.12 15.45 9.60
N ASN A 59 6.69 15.46 10.86
CA ASN A 59 5.70 16.43 11.33
C ASN A 59 6.34 17.75 11.82
N GLU A 60 5.52 18.74 12.18
CA GLU A 60 5.98 20.04 12.70
C GLU A 60 6.79 19.93 14.02
N SER A 61 6.68 18.83 14.74
CA SER A 61 7.45 18.57 15.97
C SER A 61 8.76 17.81 15.70
N GLU A 62 9.17 17.71 14.43
CA GLU A 62 10.34 16.97 13.98
C GLU A 62 10.28 15.44 14.29
N ALA A 63 9.10 14.91 14.60
CA ALA A 63 8.92 13.48 14.71
C ALA A 63 8.94 12.85 13.32
N VAL A 64 9.78 11.83 13.15
CA VAL A 64 10.00 11.13 11.88
C VAL A 64 9.25 9.81 11.92
N PHE A 65 8.45 9.57 10.89
CA PHE A 65 7.75 8.30 10.67
C PHE A 65 8.32 7.66 9.40
N SER A 66 8.89 6.48 9.53
CA SER A 66 9.34 5.71 8.35
C SER A 66 8.12 5.18 7.60
N CYS A 67 8.08 5.44 6.31
CA CYS A 67 6.94 5.12 5.45
C CYS A 67 7.25 3.92 4.54
N SER A 68 7.63 2.80 5.11
CA SER A 68 7.72 1.52 4.40
C SER A 68 6.38 0.78 4.51
N GLY A 69 5.64 0.69 3.40
CA GLY A 69 4.33 0.02 3.36
C GLY A 69 3.16 0.88 3.86
N ALA A 70 2.08 0.22 4.24
CA ALA A 70 0.88 0.90 4.75
C ALA A 70 1.04 1.23 6.23
N GLN A 71 0.95 2.50 6.58
CA GLN A 71 1.00 2.99 7.97
C GLN A 71 -0.19 3.90 8.27
N VAL A 72 -0.50 4.01 9.56
CA VAL A 72 -1.59 4.82 10.07
C VAL A 72 -1.00 5.87 11.03
N ILE A 73 -1.31 7.14 10.78
CA ILE A 73 -0.94 8.26 11.65
C ILE A 73 -2.21 8.93 12.15
N GLU A 74 -2.31 9.12 13.46
CA GLU A 74 -3.39 9.88 14.07
C GLU A 74 -3.24 11.37 13.76
N LEU A 75 -4.32 11.98 13.28
CA LEU A 75 -4.39 13.40 12.99
C LEU A 75 -5.11 14.14 14.12
N TYR A 76 -4.50 15.24 14.56
CA TYR A 76 -5.11 16.13 15.53
C TYR A 76 -6.08 17.10 14.85
N ASN A 77 -7.01 17.65 15.64
CA ASN A 77 -7.93 18.67 15.17
C ASN A 77 -7.16 19.93 14.74
N GLY A 78 -7.47 20.42 13.55
CA GLY A 78 -6.86 21.62 12.98
C GLY A 78 -6.05 21.35 11.72
N ILE A 79 -4.97 22.09 11.55
CA ILE A 79 -4.06 21.96 10.40
C ILE A 79 -2.87 21.11 10.84
N ASN A 80 -2.64 20.01 10.14
CA ASN A 80 -1.49 19.15 10.31
C ASN A 80 -0.58 19.32 9.09
N ARG A 81 0.69 19.60 9.31
CA ARG A 81 1.68 19.70 8.24
C ARG A 81 2.72 18.63 8.38
N PHE A 82 3.03 18.04 7.26
CA PHE A 82 4.05 17.02 7.15
C PHE A 82 4.95 17.31 5.96
N ILE A 83 6.21 16.93 6.09
CA ILE A 83 7.14 16.86 4.96
C ILE A 83 7.31 15.40 4.62
N LEU A 84 6.90 15.01 3.42
CA LEU A 84 7.18 13.70 2.87
C LEU A 84 8.47 13.78 2.07
N LYS A 85 9.46 12.98 2.44
CA LYS A 85 10.79 12.99 1.85
C LYS A 85 11.21 11.60 1.46
N LYS A 86 11.66 11.45 0.21
CA LYS A 86 12.30 10.23 -0.27
C LYS A 86 13.71 10.14 0.31
N THR A 87 14.07 8.99 0.86
CA THR A 87 15.45 8.72 1.28
C THR A 87 16.22 8.10 0.13
N ASP A 88 17.56 8.25 0.14
CA ASP A 88 18.43 7.56 -0.81
C ASP A 88 18.63 6.07 -0.45
N THR A 89 17.99 5.64 0.63
CA THR A 89 18.09 4.27 1.12
C THR A 89 17.02 3.41 0.45
N PRO A 90 17.39 2.34 -0.27
CA PRO A 90 16.43 1.36 -0.73
C PRO A 90 15.68 0.78 0.47
N SER A 91 14.37 0.62 0.34
CA SER A 91 13.56 -0.02 1.37
C SER A 91 14.00 -1.47 1.53
N ILE A 92 14.74 -1.76 2.60
CA ILE A 92 15.10 -3.13 2.97
C ILE A 92 14.03 -3.63 3.93
N PRO A 93 13.23 -4.61 3.54
CA PRO A 93 12.23 -5.18 4.44
C PRO A 93 12.88 -5.77 5.70
N GLU A 94 12.29 -5.58 6.87
CA GLU A 94 12.80 -6.17 8.13
C GLU A 94 12.43 -7.66 8.29
N ALA A 95 11.42 -8.12 7.56
CA ALA A 95 10.95 -9.51 7.56
C ALA A 95 10.12 -9.81 6.30
N LEU A 96 9.80 -11.09 6.06
CA LEU A 96 8.78 -11.45 5.08
C LEU A 96 7.48 -10.73 5.41
N THR A 97 7.10 -9.76 4.60
CA THR A 97 5.88 -8.96 4.79
C THR A 97 4.95 -9.15 3.61
N LEU A 98 3.66 -9.29 3.87
CA LEU A 98 2.61 -9.35 2.85
C LEU A 98 1.73 -8.12 2.99
N TYR A 99 1.81 -7.22 2.01
CA TYR A 99 1.07 -5.97 2.01
C TYR A 99 -0.38 -6.14 1.57
N PRO A 100 -1.27 -5.21 1.92
CA PRO A 100 -2.63 -5.19 1.39
C PRO A 100 -2.64 -5.22 -0.14
N ALA A 101 -3.46 -6.09 -0.73
CA ALA A 101 -3.60 -6.17 -2.18
C ALA A 101 -4.36 -4.94 -2.72
N TYR A 102 -4.01 -4.47 -3.90
CA TYR A 102 -4.66 -3.32 -4.52
C TYR A 102 -4.91 -3.54 -6.02
N PRO A 103 -6.12 -3.20 -6.49
CA PRO A 103 -7.31 -2.81 -5.72
C PRO A 103 -7.86 -3.97 -4.86
N ASN A 104 -8.54 -3.66 -3.75
CA ASN A 104 -9.25 -4.65 -2.93
C ASN A 104 -10.43 -3.95 -2.22
N PRO A 105 -11.70 -4.16 -2.61
CA PRO A 105 -12.18 -5.16 -3.59
C PRO A 105 -11.68 -4.95 -5.02
N PHE A 106 -11.59 -6.02 -5.83
CA PHE A 106 -11.07 -5.99 -7.18
C PHE A 106 -12.00 -6.62 -8.23
N ASN A 107 -11.82 -6.20 -9.51
CA ASN A 107 -12.54 -6.74 -10.65
C ASN A 107 -11.73 -6.55 -11.95
N PRO A 108 -11.30 -7.57 -12.64
CA PRO A 108 -11.05 -8.93 -12.15
C PRO A 108 -9.62 -9.12 -11.62
N VAL A 109 -8.77 -8.07 -11.64
CA VAL A 109 -7.34 -8.15 -11.35
C VAL A 109 -6.99 -7.37 -10.08
N THR A 110 -6.14 -7.97 -9.24
CA THR A 110 -5.51 -7.30 -8.10
C THR A 110 -4.01 -7.56 -8.11
N THR A 111 -3.24 -6.63 -7.55
CA THR A 111 -1.80 -6.79 -7.34
C THR A 111 -1.57 -7.17 -5.88
N ILE A 112 -0.84 -8.25 -5.69
CA ILE A 112 -0.35 -8.74 -4.39
C ILE A 112 1.10 -8.32 -4.30
N THR A 113 1.44 -7.60 -3.23
CA THR A 113 2.79 -7.13 -2.96
C THR A 113 3.33 -7.83 -1.72
N TYR A 114 4.56 -8.31 -1.79
CA TYR A 114 5.27 -8.88 -0.64
C TYR A 114 6.74 -8.47 -0.68
N SER A 115 7.39 -8.49 0.46
CA SER A 115 8.79 -8.12 0.59
C SER A 115 9.60 -9.18 1.32
N LEU A 116 10.88 -9.28 0.96
CA LEU A 116 11.86 -10.22 1.51
C LEU A 116 13.10 -9.50 2.00
N VAL A 117 13.62 -9.94 3.14
CA VAL A 117 14.89 -9.46 3.72
C VAL A 117 16.09 -10.12 3.04
N GLU A 118 15.99 -11.41 2.78
CA GLU A 118 17.03 -12.24 2.22
C GLU A 118 16.48 -13.18 1.15
N GLU A 119 17.34 -13.71 0.32
CA GLU A 119 16.94 -14.70 -0.67
C GLU A 119 16.32 -15.92 0.01
N SER A 120 15.07 -16.20 -0.33
CA SER A 120 14.27 -17.25 0.33
C SER A 120 13.43 -18.02 -0.67
N TYR A 121 13.13 -19.28 -0.32
CA TYR A 121 12.21 -20.09 -1.11
C TYR A 121 10.76 -19.74 -0.75
N ILE A 122 10.09 -19.02 -1.66
CA ILE A 122 8.74 -18.51 -1.44
C ILE A 122 7.69 -19.43 -2.05
N ASN A 123 6.63 -19.64 -1.26
CA ASN A 123 5.38 -20.21 -1.73
C ASN A 123 4.26 -19.20 -1.50
N LEU A 124 3.61 -18.76 -2.58
CA LEU A 124 2.46 -17.85 -2.52
C LEU A 124 1.25 -18.55 -3.15
N PHE A 125 0.19 -18.70 -2.36
CA PHE A 125 -1.03 -19.39 -2.73
C PHE A 125 -2.26 -18.52 -2.50
N VAL A 126 -3.30 -18.77 -3.27
CA VAL A 126 -4.64 -18.23 -3.03
C VAL A 126 -5.58 -19.39 -2.69
N TYR A 127 -6.36 -19.24 -1.62
CA TYR A 127 -7.34 -20.20 -1.10
C TYR A 127 -8.74 -19.61 -1.09
N ASP A 128 -9.75 -20.45 -1.24
CA ASP A 128 -11.12 -20.06 -0.90
C ASP A 128 -11.38 -20.20 0.62
N MET A 129 -12.56 -19.75 1.07
CA MET A 129 -12.93 -19.79 2.49
C MET A 129 -13.15 -21.20 3.06
N THR A 130 -13.14 -22.23 2.21
CA THR A 130 -13.17 -23.63 2.64
C THR A 130 -11.77 -24.24 2.81
N GLY A 131 -10.71 -23.44 2.54
CA GLY A 131 -9.32 -23.87 2.60
C GLY A 131 -8.85 -24.61 1.34
N ARG A 132 -9.66 -24.63 0.27
CA ARG A 132 -9.28 -25.23 -1.00
C ARG A 132 -8.36 -24.28 -1.76
N MET A 133 -7.21 -24.80 -2.20
CA MET A 133 -6.26 -24.05 -3.02
C MET A 133 -6.88 -23.70 -4.39
N MET A 134 -6.97 -22.43 -4.68
CA MET A 134 -7.47 -21.89 -5.93
C MET A 134 -6.36 -21.66 -6.94
N LYS A 135 -5.25 -21.08 -6.51
CA LYS A 135 -4.12 -20.72 -7.38
C LYS A 135 -2.79 -20.87 -6.63
N HIS A 136 -1.80 -21.34 -7.33
CA HIS A 136 -0.40 -21.28 -6.93
C HIS A 136 0.23 -20.14 -7.74
N MET A 137 0.70 -19.11 -7.08
CA MET A 137 1.18 -17.89 -7.72
C MET A 137 2.69 -17.86 -7.84
N VAL A 138 3.41 -18.23 -6.77
CA VAL A 138 4.88 -18.27 -6.71
C VAL A 138 5.32 -19.55 -6.03
N SER A 139 6.35 -20.21 -6.56
CA SER A 139 7.09 -21.29 -5.91
C SER A 139 8.50 -21.30 -6.43
N GLY A 140 9.47 -20.89 -5.64
CA GLY A 140 10.87 -20.83 -6.02
C GLY A 140 11.70 -19.91 -5.16
N GLN A 141 13.00 -19.86 -5.45
CA GLN A 141 13.92 -18.89 -4.87
C GLN A 141 13.60 -17.50 -5.40
N VAL A 142 13.53 -16.55 -4.50
CA VAL A 142 13.23 -15.14 -4.77
C VAL A 142 14.26 -14.28 -4.06
N GLU A 143 14.81 -13.32 -4.79
CA GLU A 143 15.81 -12.38 -4.28
C GLU A 143 15.21 -11.43 -3.22
N PRO A 144 16.05 -10.82 -2.36
CA PRO A 144 15.61 -9.78 -1.43
C PRO A 144 14.97 -8.61 -2.17
N GLY A 145 14.02 -7.92 -1.51
CA GLY A 145 13.37 -6.75 -2.06
C GLY A 145 11.85 -6.85 -2.06
N ILE A 146 11.21 -5.92 -2.76
CA ILE A 146 9.75 -5.83 -2.90
C ILE A 146 9.33 -6.46 -4.23
N HIS A 147 8.35 -7.36 -4.16
CA HIS A 147 7.84 -8.11 -5.30
C HIS A 147 6.36 -7.87 -5.51
N HIS A 148 5.97 -7.79 -6.79
CA HIS A 148 4.58 -7.57 -7.20
C HIS A 148 4.13 -8.70 -8.10
N ILE A 149 2.97 -9.29 -7.79
CA ILE A 149 2.36 -10.33 -8.61
C ILE A 149 0.87 -10.06 -8.78
N GLN A 150 0.36 -10.26 -9.98
CA GLN A 150 -1.06 -10.04 -10.26
C GLN A 150 -1.85 -11.34 -10.20
N TRP A 151 -3.02 -11.28 -9.58
CA TRP A 151 -4.03 -12.33 -9.65
C TRP A 151 -5.25 -11.83 -10.41
N ASP A 152 -5.63 -12.57 -11.44
CA ASP A 152 -6.71 -12.26 -12.37
C ASP A 152 -8.04 -12.96 -12.02
N GLY A 153 -8.18 -13.48 -10.81
CA GLY A 153 -9.37 -14.22 -10.38
C GLY A 153 -9.54 -15.57 -11.09
N THR A 154 -8.45 -16.21 -11.53
CA THR A 154 -8.49 -17.55 -12.10
C THR A 154 -7.99 -18.61 -11.12
N ASN A 155 -8.49 -19.84 -11.28
CA ASN A 155 -8.02 -21.02 -10.56
C ASN A 155 -6.83 -21.68 -11.28
N ILE A 156 -6.30 -22.78 -10.69
CA ILE A 156 -5.17 -23.55 -11.22
C ILE A 156 -5.42 -24.12 -12.63
N LYS A 157 -6.70 -24.31 -13.02
CA LYS A 157 -7.09 -24.79 -14.35
C LYS A 157 -7.34 -23.65 -15.35
N GLY A 158 -7.10 -22.39 -14.96
CA GLY A 158 -7.37 -21.20 -15.76
C GLY A 158 -8.84 -20.75 -15.78
N GLY A 159 -9.73 -21.46 -15.09
CA GLY A 159 -11.14 -21.07 -14.97
C GLY A 159 -11.33 -19.91 -14.02
N LYS A 160 -12.22 -18.96 -14.37
CA LYS A 160 -12.58 -17.83 -13.48
C LYS A 160 -13.29 -18.34 -12.24
N VAL A 161 -12.89 -17.84 -11.08
CA VAL A 161 -13.53 -18.14 -9.80
C VAL A 161 -14.73 -17.22 -9.56
N SER A 162 -15.64 -17.56 -8.65
CA SER A 162 -16.84 -16.77 -8.31
C SER A 162 -16.45 -15.52 -7.53
N SER A 163 -17.34 -14.49 -7.54
CA SER A 163 -17.23 -13.39 -6.59
C SER A 163 -17.25 -13.93 -5.16
N GLY A 164 -16.43 -13.35 -4.29
CA GLY A 164 -16.31 -13.83 -2.92
C GLY A 164 -15.03 -13.42 -2.25
N ILE A 165 -14.81 -13.97 -1.05
CA ILE A 165 -13.61 -13.75 -0.24
C ILE A 165 -12.63 -14.89 -0.49
N TYR A 166 -11.37 -14.52 -0.66
CA TYR A 166 -10.23 -15.41 -0.82
C TYR A 166 -9.13 -15.03 0.16
N LEU A 167 -8.26 -15.96 0.49
CA LEU A 167 -7.11 -15.74 1.34
C LEU A 167 -5.84 -15.95 0.51
N CYS A 168 -5.01 -14.93 0.43
CA CYS A 168 -3.65 -15.06 -0.07
C CYS A 168 -2.74 -15.40 1.10
N LYS A 169 -1.92 -16.43 0.93
CA LYS A 169 -0.93 -16.91 1.89
C LYS A 169 0.45 -16.86 1.25
N VAL A 170 1.40 -16.22 1.93
CA VAL A 170 2.83 -16.30 1.59
C VAL A 170 3.58 -17.02 2.70
N ASN A 171 4.57 -17.82 2.34
CA ASN A 171 5.39 -18.60 3.26
C ASN A 171 6.81 -18.72 2.70
N ASP A 172 7.82 -18.43 3.52
CA ASP A 172 9.27 -18.62 3.25
C ASP A 172 9.88 -19.84 3.96
N GLY A 173 9.04 -20.66 4.60
CA GLY A 173 9.46 -21.82 5.40
C GLY A 173 9.52 -21.51 6.90
N SER A 174 9.81 -20.29 7.31
CA SER A 174 9.88 -19.84 8.72
C SER A 174 8.70 -18.95 9.09
N THR A 175 8.32 -18.06 8.19
CA THR A 175 7.25 -17.05 8.39
C THR A 175 6.07 -17.32 7.49
N VAL A 176 4.87 -17.11 8.00
CA VAL A 176 3.61 -17.25 7.23
C VAL A 176 2.75 -16.03 7.42
N ASN A 177 2.42 -15.36 6.32
CA ASN A 177 1.54 -14.19 6.31
C ASN A 177 0.30 -14.42 5.46
N PHE A 178 -0.81 -13.74 5.82
CA PHE A 178 -2.09 -13.85 5.12
C PHE A 178 -2.70 -12.48 4.87
N ILE A 179 -3.30 -12.30 3.71
CA ILE A 179 -4.20 -11.18 3.43
C ILE A 179 -5.53 -11.66 2.86
N LYS A 180 -6.58 -10.88 3.11
CA LYS A 180 -7.91 -11.08 2.55
C LYS A 180 -8.02 -10.41 1.19
N LEU A 181 -8.54 -11.14 0.19
CA LEU A 181 -8.84 -10.66 -1.15
C LEU A 181 -10.35 -10.72 -1.37
N ILE A 182 -10.95 -9.66 -1.92
CA ILE A 182 -12.39 -9.57 -2.19
C ILE A 182 -12.59 -9.38 -3.69
N LEU A 183 -13.04 -10.45 -4.36
CA LEU A 183 -13.36 -10.40 -5.79
C LEU A 183 -14.82 -10.00 -5.98
N MET A 184 -15.03 -8.97 -6.77
CA MET A 184 -16.36 -8.52 -7.22
C MET A 184 -16.43 -8.64 -8.75
N LYS A 185 -17.58 -9.11 -9.25
CA LYS A 185 -17.87 -9.17 -10.68
C LYS A 185 -19.04 -8.28 -11.02
#